data_7b754c648f217ee3f7043b3e71d6a083
#
_entry.id   7b754c648f217ee3f7043b3e71d6a083
#
_cell.length_a   1.000
_cell.length_b   1.000
_cell.length_c   1.000
_cell.angle_alpha   90.00
_cell.angle_beta   90.00
_cell.angle_gamma   90.00
#
_symmetry.space_group_name_H-M   'P 1'
#
loop_
_entity.id
_entity.type
_entity.pdbx_description
1 polymer ?
#
loop_
_entity_poly.entity_id
_entity_poly.type
_entity_poly.pdbx_seq_one_letter_code
_entity_poly.pdbx_strand_id
1 'polypeptide(L)'
;MAVSPLFPLQHKTALVTGATSGIGLVTARELARQGARVILVGRNPDKAAQARAAILAAVPDAVLDVRLFDLALLSNVRHMAAEIQGDYSQLDILVNNAGIMPGPLTVTAEGHELSWATNHLSVFALTNLL
;
A
#
# COMPACT_ATOMS: atom_id res chain seq x y z
N MET A 1 21.77 15.91 2.82
CA MET A 1 22.23 14.73 3.60
C MET A 1 22.67 13.65 2.62
N ALA A 2 23.87 13.10 2.78
CA ALA A 2 24.34 12.05 1.89
C ALA A 2 23.54 10.76 2.13
N VAL A 3 23.04 10.15 1.05
CA VAL A 3 22.35 8.86 1.13
C VAL A 3 23.39 7.76 1.31
N SER A 4 23.16 6.88 2.30
CA SER A 4 24.05 5.73 2.51
C SER A 4 23.97 4.76 1.33
N PRO A 5 25.08 4.28 0.77
CA PRO A 5 25.04 3.26 -0.28
C PRO A 5 24.39 1.94 0.18
N LEU A 6 24.36 1.68 1.48
CA LEU A 6 23.68 0.51 2.06
C LEU A 6 22.16 0.70 2.21
N PHE A 7 21.71 1.97 2.26
CA PHE A 7 20.30 2.31 2.44
C PHE A 7 19.88 3.38 1.42
N PRO A 8 19.79 3.04 0.12
CA PRO A 8 19.56 4.00 -0.96
C PRO A 8 18.22 4.72 -0.87
N LEU A 9 17.26 4.16 -0.14
CA LEU A 9 15.93 4.73 0.07
C LEU A 9 15.75 5.38 1.46
N GLN A 10 16.85 5.62 2.17
CA GLN A 10 16.79 6.32 3.45
C GLN A 10 16.12 7.69 3.27
N HIS A 11 15.17 8.02 4.16
CA HIS A 11 14.33 9.22 4.12
C HIS A 11 13.26 9.24 2.99
N LYS A 12 13.11 8.14 2.23
CA LYS A 12 12.04 8.00 1.26
C LYS A 12 10.81 7.38 1.89
N THR A 13 9.63 7.81 1.44
CA THR A 13 8.34 7.24 1.84
C THR A 13 7.74 6.49 0.65
N ALA A 14 7.43 5.23 0.86
CA ALA A 14 6.81 4.35 -0.13
C ALA A 14 5.43 3.89 0.35
N LEU A 15 4.46 3.84 -0.53
CA LEU A 15 3.14 3.24 -0.30
C LEU A 15 2.98 2.02 -1.20
N VAL A 16 2.61 0.89 -0.61
CA VAL A 16 2.37 -0.37 -1.33
C VAL A 16 0.95 -0.83 -1.06
N THR A 17 0.13 -0.90 -2.11
CA THR A 17 -1.21 -1.49 -2.00
C THR A 17 -1.13 -3.01 -2.14
N GLY A 18 -2.05 -3.73 -1.46
CA GLY A 18 -1.99 -5.19 -1.42
C GLY A 18 -0.74 -5.73 -0.75
N ALA A 19 -0.23 -5.02 0.26
CA ALA A 19 1.05 -5.30 0.92
C ALA A 19 1.00 -6.45 1.94
N THR A 20 -0.16 -7.09 2.12
CA THR A 20 -0.34 -8.10 3.19
C THR A 20 -0.02 -9.53 2.77
N SER A 21 0.27 -9.76 1.50
CA SER A 21 0.59 -11.09 0.97
C SER A 21 1.35 -11.03 -0.35
N GLY A 22 1.90 -12.17 -0.77
CA GLY A 22 2.48 -12.36 -2.09
C GLY A 22 3.52 -11.33 -2.49
N ILE A 23 3.43 -10.85 -3.72
CA ILE A 23 4.37 -9.89 -4.32
C ILE A 23 4.40 -8.57 -3.53
N GLY A 24 3.25 -8.06 -3.10
CA GLY A 24 3.16 -6.81 -2.34
C GLY A 24 3.90 -6.86 -1.01
N LEU A 25 3.80 -7.99 -0.29
CA LEU A 25 4.52 -8.19 0.97
C LEU A 25 6.04 -8.23 0.75
N VAL A 26 6.49 -8.95 -0.28
CA VAL A 26 7.92 -9.02 -0.63
C VAL A 26 8.43 -7.65 -1.06
N THR A 27 7.69 -6.94 -1.89
CA THR A 27 8.03 -5.57 -2.33
C THR A 27 8.17 -4.62 -1.13
N ALA A 28 7.20 -4.63 -0.22
CA ALA A 28 7.22 -3.80 0.98
C ALA A 28 8.44 -4.11 1.87
N ARG A 29 8.75 -5.40 2.06
CA ARG A 29 9.93 -5.84 2.82
C ARG A 29 11.24 -5.35 2.19
N GLU A 30 11.37 -5.47 0.88
CA GLU A 30 12.60 -5.05 0.17
C GLU A 30 12.78 -3.53 0.17
N LEU A 31 11.69 -2.75 0.04
CA LEU A 31 11.74 -1.31 0.21
C LEU A 31 12.17 -0.91 1.63
N ALA A 32 11.62 -1.59 2.65
CA ALA A 32 12.02 -1.38 4.04
C ALA A 32 13.50 -1.75 4.28
N ARG A 33 13.98 -2.84 3.67
CA ARG A 33 15.39 -3.25 3.77
C ARG A 33 16.33 -2.21 3.18
N GLN A 34 15.89 -1.47 2.18
CA GLN A 34 16.64 -0.37 1.57
C GLN A 34 16.51 0.96 2.34
N GLY A 35 15.83 0.96 3.48
CA GLY A 35 15.73 2.11 4.38
C GLY A 35 14.51 3.00 4.17
N ALA A 36 13.57 2.63 3.29
CA ALA A 36 12.34 3.39 3.11
C ALA A 36 11.41 3.25 4.33
N ARG A 37 10.68 4.32 4.64
CA ARG A 37 9.43 4.21 5.40
C ARG A 37 8.38 3.60 4.48
N VAL A 38 7.70 2.54 4.91
CA VAL A 38 6.73 1.85 4.07
C VAL A 38 5.33 1.90 4.66
N ILE A 39 4.40 2.44 3.89
CA ILE A 39 2.97 2.43 4.19
C ILE A 39 2.38 1.17 3.56
N LEU A 40 1.93 0.24 4.42
CA LEU A 40 1.33 -1.03 4.03
C LEU A 40 -0.17 -0.86 3.93
N VAL A 41 -0.73 -0.99 2.74
CA VAL A 41 -2.19 -0.92 2.54
C VAL A 41 -2.76 -2.32 2.33
N GLY A 42 -3.72 -2.67 3.16
CA GLY A 42 -4.50 -3.90 3.08
C GLY A 42 -5.92 -3.69 3.61
N ARG A 43 -6.78 -4.67 3.49
CA ARG A 43 -8.18 -4.59 3.98
C ARG A 43 -8.45 -5.45 5.21
N ASN A 44 -7.63 -6.47 5.45
CA ASN A 44 -7.82 -7.40 6.57
C ASN A 44 -6.82 -7.09 7.69
N PRO A 45 -7.29 -6.75 8.91
CA PRO A 45 -6.42 -6.36 10.02
C PRO A 45 -5.47 -7.46 10.47
N ASP A 46 -5.92 -8.72 10.50
CA ASP A 46 -5.10 -9.85 10.94
C ASP A 46 -3.96 -10.13 9.97
N LYS A 47 -4.26 -10.11 8.66
CA LYS A 47 -3.24 -10.24 7.61
C LYS A 47 -2.25 -9.08 7.65
N ALA A 48 -2.73 -7.88 7.89
CA ALA A 48 -1.87 -6.71 8.00
C ALA A 48 -0.92 -6.80 9.22
N ALA A 49 -1.42 -7.26 10.37
CA ALA A 49 -0.60 -7.50 11.55
C ALA A 49 0.46 -8.57 11.30
N GLN A 50 0.09 -9.68 10.65
CA GLN A 50 1.02 -10.75 10.28
C GLN A 50 2.10 -10.26 9.29
N ALA A 51 1.70 -9.50 8.27
CA ALA A 51 2.62 -8.91 7.30
C ALA A 51 3.62 -7.97 7.97
N ARG A 52 3.14 -7.08 8.85
CA ARG A 52 4.00 -6.19 9.63
C ARG A 52 5.00 -6.97 10.49
N ALA A 53 4.54 -8.00 11.20
CA ALA A 53 5.40 -8.84 12.01
C ALA A 53 6.46 -9.57 11.17
N ALA A 54 6.08 -10.11 10.01
CA ALA A 54 7.00 -10.79 9.09
C ALA A 54 8.08 -9.84 8.54
N ILE A 55 7.72 -8.60 8.22
CA ILE A 55 8.70 -7.60 7.77
C ILE A 55 9.65 -7.24 8.92
N LEU A 56 9.15 -6.99 10.13
CA LEU A 56 9.99 -6.65 11.29
C LEU A 56 10.92 -7.79 11.70
N ALA A 57 10.51 -9.05 11.54
CA ALA A 57 11.37 -10.20 11.77
C ALA A 57 12.57 -10.24 10.81
N ALA A 58 12.38 -9.80 9.56
CA ALA A 58 13.44 -9.76 8.55
C ALA A 58 14.24 -8.45 8.54
N VAL A 59 13.62 -7.36 8.96
CA VAL A 59 14.17 -5.99 9.00
C VAL A 59 13.74 -5.34 10.30
N PRO A 60 14.45 -5.59 11.41
CA PRO A 60 14.04 -5.15 12.75
C PRO A 60 13.83 -3.65 12.91
N ASP A 61 14.62 -2.85 12.20
CA ASP A 61 14.56 -1.37 12.25
C ASP A 61 13.62 -0.76 11.21
N ALA A 62 12.79 -1.57 10.54
CA ALA A 62 11.86 -1.08 9.52
C ALA A 62 10.86 -0.08 10.10
N VAL A 63 10.66 1.04 9.41
CA VAL A 63 9.64 2.03 9.74
C VAL A 63 8.40 1.72 8.90
N LEU A 64 7.37 1.20 9.55
CA LEU A 64 6.15 0.71 8.90
C LEU A 64 4.91 1.43 9.44
N ASP A 65 4.05 1.87 8.53
CA ASP A 65 2.71 2.37 8.82
C ASP A 65 1.68 1.43 8.16
N VAL A 66 0.61 1.09 8.85
CA VAL A 66 -0.44 0.19 8.34
C VAL A 66 -1.72 0.99 8.13
N ARG A 67 -2.29 0.90 6.93
CA ARG A 67 -3.56 1.52 6.56
C ARG A 67 -4.54 0.45 6.09
N LEU A 68 -5.72 0.43 6.71
CA LEU A 68 -6.76 -0.56 6.43
C LEU A 68 -7.87 0.08 5.59
N PHE A 69 -7.87 -0.23 4.30
CA PHE A 69 -8.87 0.26 3.35
C PHE A 69 -9.27 -0.82 2.35
N ASP A 70 -10.55 -0.88 2.03
CA ASP A 70 -11.06 -1.67 0.91
C ASP A 70 -11.01 -0.78 -0.35
N LEU A 71 -10.09 -1.10 -1.25
CA LEU A 71 -9.87 -0.35 -2.49
C LEU A 71 -10.94 -0.61 -3.56
N ALA A 72 -11.89 -1.52 -3.32
CA ALA A 72 -13.04 -1.71 -4.20
C ALA A 72 -14.03 -0.52 -4.16
N LEU A 73 -13.92 0.34 -3.14
CA LEU A 73 -14.76 1.51 -2.97
C LEU A 73 -13.93 2.78 -3.21
N LEU A 74 -14.32 3.59 -4.20
CA LEU A 74 -13.62 4.83 -4.53
C LEU A 74 -13.70 5.88 -3.40
N SER A 75 -14.76 5.86 -2.62
CA SER A 75 -14.88 6.68 -1.40
C SER A 75 -13.76 6.38 -0.41
N ASN A 76 -13.43 5.09 -0.21
CA ASN A 76 -12.30 4.67 0.63
C ASN A 76 -10.96 5.12 0.04
N VAL A 77 -10.79 5.02 -1.28
CA VAL A 77 -9.56 5.47 -1.96
C VAL A 77 -9.33 6.97 -1.73
N ARG A 78 -10.38 7.79 -1.88
CA ARG A 78 -10.32 9.23 -1.61
C ARG A 78 -10.00 9.53 -0.15
N HIS A 79 -10.64 8.82 0.78
CA HIS A 79 -10.39 8.98 2.21
C HIS A 79 -8.94 8.64 2.55
N MET A 80 -8.45 7.50 2.09
CA MET A 80 -7.06 7.09 2.30
C MET A 80 -6.07 8.12 1.73
N ALA A 81 -6.31 8.60 0.51
CA ALA A 81 -5.45 9.62 -0.10
C ALA A 81 -5.40 10.90 0.73
N ALA A 82 -6.55 11.36 1.27
CA ALA A 82 -6.61 12.52 2.14
C ALA A 82 -5.85 12.32 3.45
N GLU A 83 -5.96 11.15 4.09
CA GLU A 83 -5.17 10.81 5.27
C GLU A 83 -3.66 10.82 4.97
N ILE A 84 -3.24 10.18 3.88
CA ILE A 84 -1.83 10.15 3.47
C ILE A 84 -1.29 11.57 3.24
N GLN A 85 -2.04 12.41 2.52
CA GLN A 85 -1.65 13.80 2.29
C GLN A 85 -1.59 14.63 3.59
N GLY A 86 -2.44 14.33 4.56
CA GLY A 86 -2.44 14.99 5.87
C GLY A 86 -1.25 14.55 6.75
N ASP A 87 -0.87 13.29 6.68
CA ASP A 87 0.14 12.70 7.57
C ASP A 87 1.57 12.78 7.00
N TYR A 88 1.72 12.91 5.68
CA TYR A 88 3.00 12.90 4.99
C TYR A 88 3.16 14.12 4.07
N SER A 89 4.26 14.83 4.24
CA SER A 89 4.60 15.98 3.37
C SER A 89 5.04 15.56 1.97
N GLN A 90 5.46 14.30 1.80
CA GLN A 90 5.95 13.77 0.55
C GLN A 90 5.73 12.25 0.48
N LEU A 91 5.29 11.78 -0.67
CA LEU A 91 5.31 10.37 -1.08
C LEU A 91 6.27 10.22 -2.25
N ASP A 92 7.33 9.42 -2.08
CA ASP A 92 8.36 9.25 -3.11
C ASP A 92 8.06 8.09 -4.05
N ILE A 93 7.41 7.03 -3.54
CA ILE A 93 7.16 5.79 -4.27
C ILE A 93 5.73 5.34 -4.05
N LEU A 94 4.98 5.14 -5.13
CA LEU A 94 3.65 4.54 -5.11
C LEU A 94 3.68 3.21 -5.88
N VAL A 95 3.41 2.10 -5.20
CA VAL A 95 3.32 0.77 -5.80
C VAL A 95 1.86 0.32 -5.81
N ASN A 96 1.21 0.45 -6.94
CA ASN A 96 -0.14 -0.03 -7.20
C ASN A 96 -0.11 -1.55 -7.48
N ASN A 97 -0.01 -2.35 -6.42
CA ASN A 97 0.10 -3.80 -6.52
C ASN A 97 -1.21 -4.53 -6.23
N ALA A 98 -2.14 -3.94 -5.46
CA ALA A 98 -3.41 -4.56 -5.16
C ALA A 98 -4.18 -4.92 -6.43
N GLY A 99 -4.71 -6.13 -6.47
CA GLY A 99 -5.51 -6.62 -7.58
C GLY A 99 -6.26 -7.89 -7.15
N ILE A 100 -7.36 -8.14 -7.83
CA ILE A 100 -8.21 -9.31 -7.60
C ILE A 100 -8.61 -9.93 -8.94
N MET A 101 -8.94 -11.21 -8.89
CA MET A 101 -9.57 -11.93 -9.98
C MET A 101 -10.77 -12.70 -9.42
N PRO A 102 -11.92 -12.01 -9.22
CA PRO A 102 -13.12 -12.65 -8.72
C PRO A 102 -13.72 -13.61 -9.76
N GLY A 103 -14.37 -14.66 -9.30
CA GLY A 103 -15.02 -15.62 -10.19
C GLY A 103 -16.28 -15.05 -10.84
N PRO A 104 -17.44 -15.02 -10.14
CA PRO A 104 -18.68 -14.51 -10.71
C PRO A 104 -18.70 -12.98 -10.79
N LEU A 105 -19.54 -12.46 -11.68
CA LEU A 105 -19.80 -11.02 -11.78
C LEU A 105 -20.32 -10.50 -10.42
N THR A 106 -19.58 -9.54 -9.87
CA THR A 106 -19.91 -8.88 -8.61
C THR A 106 -19.87 -7.37 -8.79
N VAL A 107 -20.87 -6.68 -8.26
CA VAL A 107 -20.99 -5.21 -8.33
C VAL A 107 -20.75 -4.65 -6.92
N THR A 108 -19.94 -3.60 -6.83
CA THR A 108 -19.67 -2.92 -5.57
C THR A 108 -20.87 -2.09 -5.11
N ALA A 109 -20.87 -1.67 -3.84
CA ALA A 109 -21.90 -0.76 -3.31
C ALA A 109 -21.99 0.58 -4.06
N GLU A 110 -20.93 0.97 -4.78
CA GLU A 110 -20.90 2.19 -5.61
C GLU A 110 -21.32 1.93 -7.07
N GLY A 111 -21.76 0.71 -7.41
CA GLY A 111 -22.30 0.37 -8.72
C GLY A 111 -21.25 0.03 -9.79
N HIS A 112 -20.01 -0.23 -9.40
CA HIS A 112 -18.95 -0.65 -10.31
C HIS A 112 -18.74 -2.17 -10.27
N GLU A 113 -18.35 -2.77 -11.38
CA GLU A 113 -17.90 -4.17 -11.38
C GLU A 113 -16.62 -4.27 -10.51
N LEU A 114 -16.55 -5.33 -9.69
CA LEU A 114 -15.58 -5.45 -8.61
C LEU A 114 -14.11 -5.45 -9.08
N SER A 115 -13.79 -6.19 -10.14
CA SER A 115 -12.41 -6.20 -10.66
C SER A 115 -12.06 -4.89 -11.35
N TRP A 116 -13.00 -4.29 -12.08
CA TRP A 116 -12.84 -2.95 -12.66
C TRP A 116 -12.58 -1.90 -11.58
N ALA A 117 -13.37 -1.91 -10.51
CA ALA A 117 -13.21 -0.98 -9.39
C ALA A 117 -11.84 -1.16 -8.73
N THR A 118 -11.46 -2.39 -8.40
CA THR A 118 -10.23 -2.67 -7.64
C THR A 118 -8.96 -2.56 -8.49
N ASN A 119 -8.98 -3.13 -9.71
CA ASN A 119 -7.76 -3.25 -10.52
C ASN A 119 -7.49 -2.02 -11.39
N HIS A 120 -8.50 -1.21 -11.67
CA HIS A 120 -8.35 -0.04 -12.53
C HIS A 120 -8.78 1.27 -11.90
N LEU A 121 -10.03 1.41 -11.48
CA LEU A 121 -10.54 2.69 -10.97
C LEU A 121 -9.80 3.15 -9.72
N SER A 122 -9.51 2.24 -8.79
CA SER A 122 -8.75 2.57 -7.58
C SER A 122 -7.32 3.01 -7.90
N VAL A 123 -6.65 2.32 -8.83
CA VAL A 123 -5.29 2.67 -9.29
C VAL A 123 -5.27 4.05 -9.93
N PHE A 124 -6.22 4.30 -10.83
CA PHE A 124 -6.35 5.61 -11.49
C PHE A 124 -6.60 6.72 -10.46
N ALA A 125 -7.57 6.52 -9.57
CA ALA A 125 -7.92 7.52 -8.56
C ALA A 125 -6.75 7.77 -7.60
N LEU A 126 -6.15 6.72 -7.04
CA LEU A 126 -5.06 6.86 -6.08
C LEU A 126 -3.83 7.55 -6.69
N THR A 127 -3.47 7.19 -7.92
CA THR A 127 -2.33 7.78 -8.63
C THR A 127 -2.52 9.27 -8.90
N ASN A 128 -3.76 9.69 -9.18
CA ASN A 128 -4.05 11.11 -9.45
C ASN A 128 -4.27 11.94 -8.18
N LEU A 129 -4.57 11.29 -7.06
CA LEU A 129 -4.79 11.96 -5.78
C LEU A 129 -3.50 12.13 -4.96
N LEU A 130 -2.51 11.28 -5.16
CA LEU A 130 -1.22 11.31 -4.45
C LEU A 130 -0.11 11.83 -5.36
#